data_6df337b5194a05a9598cc2c0a05b82cd
#
_entry.id   6df337b5194a05a9598cc2c0a05b82cd
#
_cell.length_a   1.000
_cell.length_b   1.000
_cell.length_c   1.000
_cell.angle_alpha   90.00
_cell.angle_beta   90.00
_cell.angle_gamma   90.00
#
_symmetry.space_group_name_H-M   'P 1'
#
loop_
_entity.id
_entity.type
_entity.pdbx_description
1 polymer ?
#
loop_
_entity_poly.entity_id
_entity_poly.type
_entity_poly.pdbx_seq_one_letter_code
_entity_poly.pdbx_strand_id
1 'polypeptide(L)'
;MRENLTTEGAYFLAKWLDGTISDTKLRTLVSEKDFIDYKKLKNGLDLLDQLDRPVTPSFNSVKSSINQKINVKKTQQSFKWGLSIAASILIIFGCYFAFNPLDTRYETSYAEQKTIKLPDGSEVVLNAKSVVNFTQKDWDTNRSIQLKGEAFFKVKKGSTFRVQTPKGQVTVLGTKFNVKHTDAFFEVVCYEGKVSVTNDKKEHILNPGNSIRKIDGNDSEKYTSKKLFPSWVNGESSFVSVPLNYVILELEKQYNIEIDASKIDESIIFTGSFSNKDLKLALASVFKTMNI
;
A
#
# COMPACT_ATOMS: atom_id res chain seq x y z
N MET A 1 -7.00 -0.43 -28.47
CA MET A 1 -5.78 -0.52 -29.32
C MET A 1 -5.85 0.59 -30.35
N ARG A 2 -5.09 1.65 -30.17
CA ARG A 2 -4.91 2.68 -31.19
C ARG A 2 -3.71 2.24 -32.02
N GLU A 3 -3.94 1.69 -33.20
CA GLU A 3 -2.89 1.47 -34.18
C GLU A 3 -2.39 2.85 -34.64
N ASN A 4 -1.10 3.10 -34.42
CA ASN A 4 -0.39 4.24 -34.97
C ASN A 4 -0.43 4.14 -36.49
N LEU A 5 -1.11 5.08 -37.15
CA LEU A 5 -0.90 5.33 -38.57
C LEU A 5 0.61 5.62 -38.74
N THR A 6 1.30 4.75 -39.45
CA THR A 6 2.71 4.98 -39.76
C THR A 6 2.83 6.27 -40.51
N THR A 7 3.84 7.07 -40.22
CA THR A 7 4.11 8.39 -40.86
C THR A 7 4.11 8.30 -42.40
N GLU A 8 4.46 7.16 -42.96
CA GLU A 8 4.44 6.87 -44.39
C GLU A 8 3.02 6.74 -44.96
N GLY A 9 2.08 6.09 -44.24
CA GLY A 9 0.69 5.96 -44.71
C GLY A 9 -0.02 7.31 -44.81
N ALA A 10 0.20 8.21 -43.82
CA ALA A 10 -0.35 9.56 -43.83
C ALA A 10 0.20 10.39 -44.99
N TYR A 11 1.48 10.22 -45.36
CA TYR A 11 2.13 10.89 -46.49
C TYR A 11 1.50 10.46 -47.85
N PHE A 12 1.27 9.18 -48.05
CA PHE A 12 0.65 8.69 -49.30
C PHE A 12 -0.82 9.10 -49.42
N LEU A 13 -1.54 9.13 -48.29
CA LEU A 13 -2.94 9.60 -48.26
C LEU A 13 -3.01 11.09 -48.68
N ALA A 14 -2.15 11.96 -48.15
CA ALA A 14 -2.13 13.37 -48.51
C ALA A 14 -1.91 13.57 -50.00
N LYS A 15 -0.90 12.89 -50.58
CA LYS A 15 -0.59 12.99 -52.03
C LYS A 15 -1.71 12.45 -52.93
N TRP A 16 -2.47 11.48 -52.48
CA TRP A 16 -3.59 10.96 -53.22
C TRP A 16 -4.81 11.88 -53.16
N LEU A 17 -5.08 12.51 -52.05
CA LEU A 17 -6.13 13.51 -51.89
C LEU A 17 -5.85 14.76 -52.73
N ASP A 18 -4.59 15.18 -52.84
CA ASP A 18 -4.14 16.29 -53.71
C ASP A 18 -4.12 15.93 -55.22
N GLY A 19 -4.45 14.67 -55.58
CA GLY A 19 -4.46 14.23 -56.96
C GLY A 19 -3.06 13.98 -57.54
N THR A 20 -1.99 14.03 -56.74
CA THR A 20 -0.58 13.85 -57.19
C THR A 20 -0.27 12.38 -57.51
N ILE A 21 -1.00 11.43 -56.97
CA ILE A 21 -0.90 9.98 -57.26
C ILE A 21 -2.28 9.38 -57.60
N SER A 22 -2.27 8.47 -58.53
CA SER A 22 -3.51 7.79 -59.00
C SER A 22 -3.92 6.67 -58.07
N ASP A 23 -5.18 6.24 -58.16
CA ASP A 23 -5.73 5.07 -57.40
C ASP A 23 -4.89 3.80 -57.59
N THR A 24 -4.45 3.55 -58.81
CA THR A 24 -3.60 2.39 -59.15
C THR A 24 -2.25 2.46 -58.48
N LYS A 25 -1.67 3.64 -58.39
CA LYS A 25 -0.39 3.86 -57.72
C LYS A 25 -0.52 3.76 -56.19
N LEU A 26 -1.58 4.35 -55.61
CA LEU A 26 -1.85 4.23 -54.16
C LEU A 26 -2.02 2.76 -53.72
N ARG A 27 -2.75 1.97 -54.51
CA ARG A 27 -2.99 0.56 -54.23
C ARG A 27 -1.73 -0.29 -54.16
N THR A 28 -0.66 0.10 -54.83
CA THR A 28 0.67 -0.55 -54.76
C THR A 28 1.52 -0.12 -53.60
N LEU A 29 1.17 1.01 -52.92
CA LEU A 29 1.96 1.64 -51.84
C LEU A 29 1.39 1.42 -50.46
N VAL A 30 0.11 1.02 -50.35
CA VAL A 30 -0.57 0.80 -49.07
C VAL A 30 -1.24 -0.56 -49.02
N SER A 31 -1.64 -1.01 -47.80
CA SER A 31 -2.38 -2.29 -47.72
C SER A 31 -3.76 -2.18 -48.33
N GLU A 32 -4.33 -3.32 -48.81
CA GLU A 32 -5.67 -3.35 -49.38
C GLU A 32 -6.73 -2.83 -48.40
N LYS A 33 -6.54 -3.06 -47.11
CA LYS A 33 -7.40 -2.53 -46.04
C LYS A 33 -7.33 -1.01 -45.97
N ASP A 34 -6.13 -0.45 -45.92
CA ASP A 34 -5.92 1.01 -45.87
C ASP A 34 -6.44 1.70 -47.12
N PHE A 35 -6.27 1.08 -48.29
CA PHE A 35 -6.80 1.60 -49.56
C PHE A 35 -8.35 1.71 -49.53
N ILE A 36 -9.03 0.71 -48.98
CA ILE A 36 -10.51 0.72 -48.84
C ILE A 36 -10.93 1.85 -47.89
N ASP A 37 -10.23 2.02 -46.78
CA ASP A 37 -10.56 3.04 -45.78
C ASP A 37 -10.24 4.46 -46.28
N TYR A 38 -9.15 4.66 -47.04
CA TYR A 38 -8.86 5.92 -47.72
C TYR A 38 -9.91 6.28 -48.75
N LYS A 39 -10.40 5.29 -49.51
CA LYS A 39 -11.46 5.52 -50.51
C LYS A 39 -12.80 5.91 -49.86
N LYS A 40 -13.15 5.34 -48.70
CA LYS A 40 -14.32 5.78 -47.93
C LYS A 40 -14.15 7.23 -47.43
N LEU A 41 -12.97 7.59 -46.97
CA LEU A 41 -12.65 8.95 -46.51
C LEU A 41 -12.81 9.97 -47.65
N LYS A 42 -12.26 9.67 -48.83
CA LYS A 42 -12.38 10.55 -50.02
C LYS A 42 -13.82 10.74 -50.46
N ASN A 43 -14.58 9.64 -50.53
CA ASN A 43 -16.01 9.73 -50.87
C ASN A 43 -16.81 10.57 -49.86
N GLY A 44 -16.42 10.51 -48.60
CA GLY A 44 -16.98 11.38 -47.54
C GLY A 44 -16.64 12.86 -47.71
N LEU A 45 -15.41 13.16 -48.12
CA LEU A 45 -14.94 14.54 -48.43
C LEU A 45 -15.63 15.11 -49.67
N ASP A 46 -15.78 14.29 -50.75
CA ASP A 46 -16.45 14.69 -51.97
C ASP A 46 -17.96 14.95 -51.72
N LEU A 47 -18.58 14.24 -50.80
CA LEU A 47 -19.95 14.51 -50.34
C LEU A 47 -20.05 15.84 -49.58
N LEU A 48 -19.04 16.21 -48.78
CA LEU A 48 -18.97 17.51 -48.06
C LEU A 48 -18.79 18.67 -49.04
N ASP A 49 -17.95 18.52 -50.09
CA ASP A 49 -17.77 19.52 -51.14
C ASP A 49 -19.06 19.77 -51.94
N GLN A 50 -19.89 18.75 -52.11
CA GLN A 50 -21.22 18.90 -52.74
C GLN A 50 -22.23 19.66 -51.87
N LEU A 51 -21.98 19.76 -50.58
CA LEU A 51 -22.80 20.52 -49.61
C LEU A 51 -22.41 22.02 -49.57
N ASP A 52 -21.24 22.37 -50.11
CA ASP A 52 -20.71 23.75 -50.16
C ASP A 52 -21.29 24.50 -51.42
N ARG A 53 -22.62 24.41 -51.63
CA ARG A 53 -23.30 25.30 -52.56
C ARG A 53 -23.37 26.72 -51.92
N PRO A 54 -23.05 27.77 -52.66
CA PRO A 54 -23.16 29.12 -52.13
C PRO A 54 -24.64 29.36 -51.74
N VAL A 55 -24.89 29.47 -50.47
CA VAL A 55 -26.21 29.79 -49.91
C VAL A 55 -26.48 31.30 -50.15
N THR A 56 -26.81 31.59 -51.36
CA THR A 56 -27.25 32.92 -51.76
C THR A 56 -28.73 33.07 -51.45
N PRO A 57 -29.30 34.10 -51.39
CA PRO A 57 -29.85 35.11 -50.53
C PRO A 57 -30.81 34.66 -49.38
N SER A 58 -31.04 33.37 -49.24
CA SER A 58 -31.89 32.86 -48.12
C SER A 58 -31.32 33.11 -46.72
N PHE A 59 -30.01 33.21 -46.61
CA PHE A 59 -29.38 33.41 -45.29
C PHE A 59 -29.71 34.81 -44.70
N ASN A 60 -29.77 35.84 -45.55
CA ASN A 60 -30.09 37.20 -45.10
C ASN A 60 -31.57 37.35 -44.73
N SER A 61 -32.47 36.64 -45.40
CA SER A 61 -33.91 36.62 -45.05
C SER A 61 -34.21 35.87 -43.77
N VAL A 62 -33.48 34.75 -43.52
CA VAL A 62 -33.56 33.99 -42.28
C VAL A 62 -32.94 34.76 -41.11
N LYS A 63 -31.81 35.43 -41.35
CA LYS A 63 -31.14 36.24 -40.32
C LYS A 63 -31.98 37.45 -39.89
N SER A 64 -32.72 38.09 -40.81
CA SER A 64 -33.62 39.18 -40.46
C SER A 64 -34.89 38.69 -39.71
N SER A 65 -35.36 37.46 -39.99
CA SER A 65 -36.51 36.86 -39.28
C SER A 65 -36.13 36.33 -37.90
N ILE A 66 -34.89 35.92 -37.70
CA ILE A 66 -34.37 35.47 -36.39
C ILE A 66 -34.15 36.63 -35.43
N ASN A 67 -33.76 37.79 -35.94
CA ASN A 67 -33.52 38.96 -35.11
C ASN A 67 -34.82 39.63 -34.57
N GLN A 68 -36.01 39.26 -35.07
CA GLN A 68 -37.27 39.89 -34.65
C GLN A 68 -38.06 39.19 -33.54
N LYS A 69 -37.68 37.96 -33.10
CA LYS A 69 -38.36 37.27 -31.99
C LYS A 69 -37.48 36.28 -31.24
N ILE A 70 -36.39 36.74 -30.69
CA ILE A 70 -35.82 36.03 -29.54
C ILE A 70 -35.64 37.05 -28.42
N ASN A 71 -36.74 37.36 -27.77
CA ASN A 71 -36.70 37.72 -26.37
C ASN A 71 -36.31 36.44 -25.61
N VAL A 72 -35.05 36.08 -25.69
CA VAL A 72 -34.49 35.09 -24.81
C VAL A 72 -34.49 35.70 -23.42
N LYS A 73 -35.54 35.43 -22.65
CA LYS A 73 -35.41 35.51 -21.20
C LYS A 73 -34.17 34.72 -20.87
N LYS A 74 -33.07 35.43 -20.62
CA LYS A 74 -31.85 34.85 -20.03
C LYS A 74 -32.30 34.16 -18.76
N THR A 75 -32.58 32.86 -18.85
CA THR A 75 -32.73 32.03 -17.67
C THR A 75 -31.35 31.93 -17.03
N GLN A 76 -31.05 32.85 -16.13
CA GLN A 76 -29.90 32.79 -15.21
C GLN A 76 -29.93 31.53 -14.33
N GLN A 77 -30.77 30.55 -14.67
CA GLN A 77 -31.04 29.37 -13.86
C GLN A 77 -30.05 28.23 -14.10
N SER A 78 -29.40 28.16 -15.27
CA SER A 78 -28.45 27.10 -15.58
C SER A 78 -27.09 27.26 -14.87
N PHE A 79 -26.69 28.53 -14.60
CA PHE A 79 -25.43 28.80 -13.89
C PHE A 79 -25.51 28.44 -12.40
N LYS A 80 -26.69 28.53 -11.80
CA LYS A 80 -26.91 28.17 -10.39
C LYS A 80 -26.86 26.66 -10.18
N TRP A 81 -27.26 25.86 -11.14
CA TRP A 81 -27.17 24.39 -11.08
C TRP A 81 -25.73 23.90 -11.17
N GLY A 82 -24.90 24.50 -12.03
CA GLY A 82 -23.48 24.20 -12.12
C GLY A 82 -22.71 24.50 -10.82
N LEU A 83 -23.04 25.65 -10.19
CA LEU A 83 -22.49 26.04 -8.89
C LEU A 83 -22.91 25.07 -7.76
N SER A 84 -24.17 24.60 -7.79
CA SER A 84 -24.67 23.65 -6.78
C SER A 84 -24.01 22.28 -6.91
N ILE A 85 -23.75 21.80 -8.14
CA ILE A 85 -23.01 20.56 -8.39
C ILE A 85 -21.53 20.70 -7.95
N ALA A 86 -20.89 21.82 -8.28
CA ALA A 86 -19.52 22.08 -7.85
C ALA A 86 -19.41 22.16 -6.31
N ALA A 87 -20.37 22.83 -5.66
CA ALA A 87 -20.41 22.93 -4.21
C ALA A 87 -20.64 21.55 -3.55
N SER A 88 -21.53 20.70 -4.10
CA SER A 88 -21.74 19.35 -3.57
C SER A 88 -20.51 18.45 -3.75
N ILE A 89 -19.81 18.56 -4.88
CA ILE A 89 -18.53 17.84 -5.09
C ILE A 89 -17.48 18.30 -4.08
N LEU A 90 -17.35 19.60 -3.84
CA LEU A 90 -16.42 20.14 -2.85
C LEU A 90 -16.78 19.71 -1.41
N ILE A 91 -18.07 19.66 -1.08
CA ILE A 91 -18.53 19.17 0.22
C ILE A 91 -18.26 17.67 0.36
N ILE A 92 -18.57 16.87 -0.66
CA ILE A 92 -18.28 15.42 -0.66
C ILE A 92 -16.77 15.17 -0.54
N PHE A 93 -15.96 15.92 -1.29
CA PHE A 93 -14.51 15.84 -1.25
C PHE A 93 -13.95 16.28 0.10
N GLY A 94 -14.47 17.41 0.63
CA GLY A 94 -14.14 17.90 1.97
C GLY A 94 -14.53 16.92 3.07
N CYS A 95 -15.73 16.34 3.01
CA CYS A 95 -16.18 15.29 3.91
C CYS A 95 -15.31 14.03 3.77
N TYR A 96 -14.99 13.61 2.54
CA TYR A 96 -14.10 12.47 2.31
C TYR A 96 -12.75 12.64 3.03
N PHE A 97 -12.07 13.79 2.86
CA PHE A 97 -10.81 14.07 3.56
C PHE A 97 -10.97 14.32 5.06
N ALA A 98 -12.12 14.85 5.51
CA ALA A 98 -12.39 15.05 6.93
C ALA A 98 -12.62 13.71 7.67
N PHE A 99 -13.28 12.76 7.01
CA PHE A 99 -13.64 11.46 7.59
C PHE A 99 -12.65 10.33 7.27
N ASN A 100 -11.72 10.53 6.32
CA ASN A 100 -10.61 9.60 6.06
C ASN A 100 -9.28 10.26 6.50
N PRO A 101 -8.92 10.19 7.78
CA PRO A 101 -7.64 10.68 8.24
C PRO A 101 -6.52 9.91 7.56
N LEU A 102 -5.48 10.62 7.13
CA LEU A 102 -4.29 10.00 6.55
C LEU A 102 -3.59 9.16 7.62
N ASP A 103 -3.60 7.86 7.45
CA ASP A 103 -2.86 6.95 8.29
C ASP A 103 -1.36 7.10 8.00
N THR A 104 -0.59 7.24 9.07
CA THR A 104 0.87 7.25 8.98
C THR A 104 1.36 5.80 9.01
N ARG A 105 2.08 5.39 7.95
CA ARG A 105 2.65 4.06 7.80
C ARG A 105 4.17 4.11 7.82
N TYR A 106 4.76 3.27 8.65
CA TYR A 106 6.18 2.97 8.64
C TYR A 106 6.39 1.50 8.37
N GLU A 107 7.37 1.19 7.53
CA GLU A 107 7.72 -0.17 7.14
C GLU A 107 9.23 -0.33 7.14
N THR A 108 9.70 -1.52 7.43
CA THR A 108 11.09 -1.95 7.34
C THR A 108 11.24 -3.07 6.32
N SER A 109 12.34 -3.02 5.59
CA SER A 109 12.78 -4.07 4.66
C SER A 109 13.44 -5.24 5.39
N TYR A 110 13.93 -6.22 4.63
CA TYR A 110 14.82 -7.26 5.17
C TYR A 110 16.08 -6.62 5.76
N ALA A 111 16.63 -7.20 6.82
CA ALA A 111 17.83 -6.74 7.50
C ALA A 111 17.78 -5.27 7.98
N GLU A 112 16.61 -4.63 7.94
CA GLU A 112 16.43 -3.22 8.33
C GLU A 112 15.81 -3.11 9.72
N GLN A 113 16.37 -2.23 10.54
CA GLN A 113 15.75 -1.76 11.79
C GLN A 113 15.52 -0.26 11.69
N LYS A 114 14.39 0.22 12.21
CA LYS A 114 14.03 1.64 12.15
C LYS A 114 13.44 2.12 13.46
N THR A 115 13.99 3.21 13.97
CA THR A 115 13.42 3.89 15.14
C THR A 115 12.52 5.04 14.70
N ILE A 116 11.31 5.07 15.20
CA ILE A 116 10.33 6.14 14.97
C ILE A 116 9.91 6.79 16.29
N LYS A 117 9.65 8.08 16.23
CA LYS A 117 9.07 8.84 17.35
C LYS A 117 7.58 9.07 17.06
N LEU A 118 6.74 8.74 18.02
CA LEU A 118 5.31 8.97 17.99
C LEU A 118 4.95 10.40 18.41
N PRO A 119 3.75 10.90 18.11
CA PRO A 119 3.36 12.28 18.43
C PRO A 119 3.45 12.64 19.91
N ASP A 120 3.21 11.69 20.82
CA ASP A 120 3.38 11.86 22.27
C ASP A 120 4.84 11.80 22.76
N GLY A 121 5.78 11.60 21.83
CA GLY A 121 7.20 11.42 22.09
C GLY A 121 7.56 10.03 22.63
N SER A 122 6.67 9.04 22.56
CA SER A 122 7.01 7.62 22.71
C SER A 122 7.91 7.18 21.56
N GLU A 123 8.71 6.15 21.77
CA GLU A 123 9.64 5.61 20.78
C GLU A 123 9.26 4.17 20.43
N VAL A 124 9.30 3.85 19.14
CA VAL A 124 9.10 2.50 18.64
C VAL A 124 10.29 2.11 17.78
N VAL A 125 10.93 1.00 18.10
CA VAL A 125 11.96 0.40 17.25
C VAL A 125 11.31 -0.75 16.49
N LEU A 126 11.32 -0.68 15.16
CA LEU A 126 10.82 -1.74 14.27
C LEU A 126 11.96 -2.69 13.94
N ASN A 127 11.71 -3.99 14.04
CA ASN A 127 12.61 -5.03 13.54
C ASN A 127 12.43 -5.24 12.01
N ALA A 128 13.24 -6.08 11.39
CA ALA A 128 13.15 -6.41 9.97
C ALA A 128 11.74 -6.90 9.57
N LYS A 129 11.30 -6.52 8.35
CA LYS A 129 9.98 -6.92 7.78
C LYS A 129 8.80 -6.62 8.69
N SER A 130 8.79 -5.44 9.29
CA SER A 130 7.75 -5.01 10.21
C SER A 130 7.03 -3.76 9.69
N VAL A 131 5.74 -3.66 10.00
CA VAL A 131 4.88 -2.55 9.59
C VAL A 131 4.14 -2.01 10.79
N VAL A 132 4.13 -0.70 10.93
CA VAL A 132 3.32 0.05 11.90
C VAL A 132 2.45 1.05 11.16
N ASN A 133 1.15 1.05 11.50
CA ASN A 133 0.20 2.05 11.04
C ASN A 133 -0.46 2.73 12.24
N PHE A 134 -0.64 4.04 12.18
CA PHE A 134 -1.40 4.80 13.18
C PHE A 134 -1.93 6.11 12.59
N THR A 135 -2.97 6.66 13.21
CA THR A 135 -3.55 7.94 12.82
C THR A 135 -2.99 9.06 13.68
N GLN A 136 -2.34 10.06 13.07
CA GLN A 136 -1.79 11.22 13.79
C GLN A 136 -2.88 12.15 14.32
N LYS A 137 -3.95 12.34 13.56
CA LYS A 137 -5.01 13.34 13.84
C LYS A 137 -5.65 13.16 15.21
N ASP A 138 -5.87 11.92 15.63
CA ASP A 138 -6.60 11.58 16.86
C ASP A 138 -5.67 11.07 17.97
N TRP A 139 -4.36 11.27 17.85
CA TRP A 139 -3.37 10.67 18.75
C TRP A 139 -3.57 11.03 20.21
N ASP A 140 -3.97 12.28 20.51
CA ASP A 140 -4.17 12.74 21.89
C ASP A 140 -5.31 12.00 22.60
N THR A 141 -6.30 11.56 21.88
CA THR A 141 -7.48 10.84 22.39
C THR A 141 -7.40 9.33 22.15
N ASN A 142 -6.73 8.90 21.08
CA ASN A 142 -6.64 7.49 20.67
C ASN A 142 -5.21 7.09 20.29
N ARG A 143 -4.40 6.77 21.31
CA ARG A 143 -3.03 6.29 21.15
C ARG A 143 -3.03 4.82 20.72
N SER A 144 -3.43 4.55 19.47
CA SER A 144 -3.59 3.21 18.93
C SER A 144 -2.69 2.98 17.71
N ILE A 145 -2.00 1.84 17.70
CA ILE A 145 -1.09 1.39 16.64
C ILE A 145 -1.55 0.02 16.15
N GLN A 146 -1.53 -0.18 14.84
CA GLN A 146 -1.60 -1.50 14.21
C GLN A 146 -0.19 -1.99 13.92
N LEU A 147 0.15 -3.21 14.34
CA LEU A 147 1.45 -3.83 14.13
C LEU A 147 1.33 -5.12 13.34
N LYS A 148 2.19 -5.28 12.31
CA LYS A 148 2.55 -6.56 11.69
C LYS A 148 4.07 -6.71 11.76
N GLY A 149 4.58 -7.85 12.20
CA GLY A 149 6.01 -8.08 12.42
C GLY A 149 6.40 -7.92 13.88
N GLU A 150 7.54 -7.34 14.17
CA GLU A 150 8.10 -7.20 15.51
C GLU A 150 8.50 -5.76 15.81
N ALA A 151 8.11 -5.26 16.98
CA ALA A 151 8.48 -3.93 17.44
C ALA A 151 8.71 -3.88 18.95
N PHE A 152 9.71 -3.09 19.35
CA PHE A 152 9.97 -2.72 20.72
C PHE A 152 9.45 -1.31 21.01
N PHE A 153 8.62 -1.21 22.01
CA PHE A 153 7.93 0.02 22.42
C PHE A 153 8.53 0.58 23.71
N LYS A 154 8.85 1.87 23.71
CA LYS A 154 9.17 2.67 24.88
C LYS A 154 8.09 3.74 25.03
N VAL A 155 7.00 3.39 25.69
CA VAL A 155 5.82 4.24 25.79
C VAL A 155 5.95 5.18 26.97
N LYS A 156 5.78 6.49 26.72
CA LYS A 156 5.70 7.50 27.78
C LYS A 156 4.43 7.34 28.60
N LYS A 157 4.52 7.57 29.90
CA LYS A 157 3.36 7.58 30.82
C LYS A 157 2.31 8.58 30.34
N GLY A 158 1.05 8.16 30.37
CA GLY A 158 -0.08 8.98 29.92
C GLY A 158 -1.37 8.20 29.80
N SER A 159 -2.24 8.64 28.89
CA SER A 159 -3.47 7.95 28.54
C SER A 159 -3.21 6.54 28.00
N THR A 160 -4.25 5.75 27.90
CA THR A 160 -4.17 4.37 27.37
C THR A 160 -3.51 4.32 25.99
N PHE A 161 -2.49 3.48 25.85
CA PHE A 161 -1.80 3.18 24.60
C PHE A 161 -2.12 1.73 24.17
N ARG A 162 -2.49 1.52 22.92
CA ARG A 162 -2.88 0.22 22.39
C ARG A 162 -2.02 -0.19 21.20
N VAL A 163 -1.58 -1.45 21.21
CA VAL A 163 -1.01 -2.10 20.02
C VAL A 163 -1.95 -3.19 19.59
N GLN A 164 -2.48 -3.09 18.38
CA GLN A 164 -3.41 -4.04 17.78
C GLN A 164 -2.67 -4.92 16.79
N THR A 165 -2.91 -6.22 16.88
CA THR A 165 -2.47 -7.24 15.92
C THR A 165 -3.65 -8.14 15.58
N PRO A 166 -3.64 -8.88 14.46
CA PRO A 166 -4.69 -9.87 14.17
C PRO A 166 -4.87 -10.95 15.24
N LYS A 167 -3.82 -11.23 16.04
CA LYS A 167 -3.84 -12.31 17.06
C LYS A 167 -4.08 -11.82 18.49
N GLY A 168 -4.08 -10.51 18.72
CA GLY A 168 -4.30 -9.98 20.06
C GLY A 168 -4.07 -8.48 20.15
N GLN A 169 -4.49 -7.92 21.27
CA GLN A 169 -4.32 -6.51 21.62
C GLN A 169 -3.45 -6.38 22.86
N VAL A 170 -2.55 -5.43 22.83
CA VAL A 170 -1.70 -5.06 23.97
C VAL A 170 -2.08 -3.67 24.44
N THR A 171 -2.32 -3.50 25.72
CA THR A 171 -2.77 -2.25 26.35
C THR A 171 -1.83 -1.85 27.48
N VAL A 172 -1.37 -0.59 27.48
CA VAL A 172 -0.43 -0.07 28.46
C VAL A 172 -0.71 1.38 28.84
N LEU A 173 -0.09 1.89 29.90
CA LEU A 173 -0.15 3.30 30.34
C LEU A 173 1.21 4.02 30.27
N GLY A 174 2.31 3.24 30.21
CA GLY A 174 3.68 3.77 30.18
C GLY A 174 4.66 2.67 30.54
N THR A 175 5.17 1.98 29.54
CA THR A 175 5.88 0.71 29.69
C THR A 175 6.96 0.55 28.63
N LYS A 176 7.91 -0.36 28.88
CA LYS A 176 8.81 -0.91 27.86
C LYS A 176 8.43 -2.37 27.60
N PHE A 177 8.10 -2.69 26.37
CA PHE A 177 7.65 -4.04 26.00
C PHE A 177 7.96 -4.33 24.53
N ASN A 178 8.05 -5.61 24.20
CA ASN A 178 8.19 -6.10 22.84
C ASN A 178 6.90 -6.80 22.42
N VAL A 179 6.50 -6.62 21.18
CA VAL A 179 5.43 -7.39 20.54
C VAL A 179 5.98 -7.98 19.26
N LYS A 180 5.87 -9.30 19.12
CA LYS A 180 6.19 -10.04 17.89
C LYS A 180 4.92 -10.71 17.38
N HIS A 181 4.56 -10.45 16.13
CA HIS A 181 3.41 -11.03 15.47
C HIS A 181 3.76 -11.47 14.06
N THR A 182 3.52 -12.75 13.77
CA THR A 182 3.46 -13.32 12.43
C THR A 182 2.17 -14.10 12.27
N ASP A 183 1.92 -14.69 11.11
CA ASP A 183 0.69 -15.45 10.86
C ASP A 183 0.49 -16.61 11.84
N ALA A 184 1.59 -17.24 12.28
CA ALA A 184 1.55 -18.41 13.17
C ALA A 184 2.17 -18.16 14.57
N PHE A 185 2.63 -16.94 14.87
CA PHE A 185 3.34 -16.65 16.11
C PHE A 185 2.91 -15.31 16.71
N PHE A 186 2.59 -15.29 17.99
CA PHE A 186 2.30 -14.08 18.75
C PHE A 186 3.01 -14.14 20.10
N GLU A 187 3.79 -13.10 20.41
CA GLU A 187 4.54 -13.02 21.65
C GLU A 187 4.58 -11.60 22.17
N VAL A 188 4.39 -11.44 23.48
CA VAL A 188 4.55 -10.17 24.20
C VAL A 188 5.47 -10.35 25.39
N VAL A 189 6.48 -9.51 25.51
CA VAL A 189 7.44 -9.49 26.62
C VAL A 189 7.38 -8.13 27.31
N CYS A 190 7.15 -8.11 28.62
CA CYS A 190 7.18 -6.91 29.44
C CYS A 190 8.57 -6.71 30.08
N TYR A 191 9.19 -5.57 29.83
CA TYR A 191 10.50 -5.20 30.43
C TYR A 191 10.37 -4.18 31.56
N GLU A 192 9.41 -3.26 31.46
CA GLU A 192 9.20 -2.22 32.48
C GLU A 192 7.70 -1.86 32.53
N GLY A 193 7.17 -1.64 33.73
CA GLY A 193 5.78 -1.26 33.94
C GLY A 193 4.84 -2.45 33.98
N LYS A 194 3.63 -2.31 33.44
CA LYS A 194 2.60 -3.33 33.40
C LYS A 194 1.94 -3.38 32.03
N VAL A 195 1.79 -4.57 31.47
CA VAL A 195 1.20 -4.80 30.15
C VAL A 195 -0.03 -5.68 30.29
N SER A 196 -1.19 -5.24 29.79
CA SER A 196 -2.36 -6.08 29.60
C SER A 196 -2.37 -6.61 28.19
N VAL A 197 -2.46 -7.91 28.00
CA VAL A 197 -2.53 -8.61 26.72
C VAL A 197 -3.86 -9.33 26.63
N THR A 198 -4.64 -9.02 25.60
CA THR A 198 -5.89 -9.73 25.30
C THR A 198 -5.68 -10.57 24.05
N ASN A 199 -5.75 -11.89 24.17
CA ASN A 199 -5.76 -12.83 23.05
C ASN A 199 -6.82 -13.92 23.32
N ASP A 200 -7.44 -14.47 22.28
CA ASP A 200 -8.49 -15.49 22.37
C ASP A 200 -9.57 -15.14 23.42
N LYS A 201 -9.93 -13.87 23.54
CA LYS A 201 -10.89 -13.34 24.53
C LYS A 201 -10.44 -13.51 25.99
N LYS A 202 -9.20 -13.89 26.26
CA LYS A 202 -8.61 -13.99 27.60
C LYS A 202 -7.69 -12.80 27.83
N GLU A 203 -7.74 -12.23 29.02
CA GLU A 203 -6.86 -11.16 29.45
C GLU A 203 -5.71 -11.70 30.29
N HIS A 204 -4.49 -11.26 30.01
CA HIS A 204 -3.27 -11.62 30.72
C HIS A 204 -2.53 -10.36 31.14
N ILE A 205 -2.22 -10.25 32.43
CA ILE A 205 -1.39 -9.16 32.96
C ILE A 205 0.05 -9.64 33.06
N LEU A 206 0.95 -8.89 32.44
CA LEU A 206 2.39 -9.12 32.47
C LEU A 206 3.08 -8.04 33.33
N ASN A 207 3.80 -8.48 34.35
CA ASN A 207 4.74 -7.65 35.11
C ASN A 207 6.14 -7.70 34.45
N PRO A 208 7.08 -6.81 34.85
CA PRO A 208 8.44 -6.85 34.34
C PRO A 208 9.08 -8.23 34.42
N GLY A 209 9.69 -8.67 33.33
CA GLY A 209 10.28 -10.00 33.18
C GLY A 209 9.30 -11.10 32.77
N ASN A 210 7.99 -10.83 32.73
CA ASN A 210 7.00 -11.83 32.30
C ASN A 210 6.68 -11.69 30.80
N SER A 211 6.35 -12.81 30.20
CA SER A 211 6.03 -12.94 28.79
C SER A 211 4.83 -13.87 28.58
N ILE A 212 4.13 -13.65 27.50
CA ILE A 212 3.13 -14.58 26.98
C ILE A 212 3.43 -14.85 25.51
N ARG A 213 3.33 -16.10 25.11
CA ARG A 213 3.53 -16.53 23.73
C ARG A 213 2.43 -17.49 23.31
N LYS A 214 1.99 -17.36 22.07
CA LYS A 214 1.10 -18.30 21.40
C LYS A 214 1.70 -18.69 20.06
N ILE A 215 1.87 -19.97 19.84
CA ILE A 215 2.21 -20.59 18.56
C ILE A 215 0.95 -21.26 18.03
N ASP A 216 0.62 -21.11 16.76
CA ASP A 216 -0.59 -21.71 16.19
C ASP A 216 -0.66 -23.22 16.45
N GLY A 217 -1.87 -23.67 16.75
CA GLY A 217 -2.12 -25.06 17.19
C GLY A 217 -1.91 -25.32 18.68
N ASN A 218 -1.32 -24.38 19.44
CA ASN A 218 -1.04 -24.55 20.85
C ASN A 218 -1.80 -23.52 21.71
N ASP A 219 -1.98 -23.83 22.97
CA ASP A 219 -2.43 -22.87 23.98
C ASP A 219 -1.35 -21.81 24.24
N SER A 220 -1.80 -20.67 24.77
CA SER A 220 -0.88 -19.61 25.19
C SER A 220 -0.05 -20.05 26.39
N GLU A 221 1.26 -19.93 26.30
CA GLU A 221 2.20 -20.23 27.37
C GLU A 221 2.81 -18.97 27.98
N LYS A 222 3.16 -19.03 29.27
CA LYS A 222 3.86 -17.96 29.97
C LYS A 222 5.27 -18.39 30.28
N TYR A 223 6.22 -17.49 30.10
CA TYR A 223 7.62 -17.70 30.47
C TYR A 223 8.23 -16.41 31.04
N THR A 224 9.42 -16.49 31.61
CA THR A 224 10.13 -15.35 32.19
C THR A 224 11.38 -15.01 31.37
N SER A 225 11.63 -13.72 31.22
CA SER A 225 12.83 -13.18 30.60
C SER A 225 13.55 -12.28 31.61
N LYS A 226 14.83 -12.54 31.84
CA LYS A 226 15.68 -11.68 32.71
C LYS A 226 16.31 -10.51 31.96
N LYS A 227 16.02 -10.35 30.65
CA LYS A 227 16.57 -9.27 29.83
C LYS A 227 15.86 -7.95 30.14
N LEU A 228 16.56 -6.83 29.95
CA LEU A 228 16.03 -5.48 30.14
C LEU A 228 15.41 -4.90 28.88
N PHE A 229 15.68 -5.50 27.72
CA PHE A 229 15.15 -5.15 26.40
C PHE A 229 15.38 -6.34 25.43
N PRO A 230 14.71 -6.38 24.28
CA PRO A 230 14.88 -7.46 23.32
C PRO A 230 16.28 -7.46 22.71
N SER A 231 16.91 -8.63 22.62
CA SER A 231 18.30 -8.77 22.14
C SER A 231 18.48 -8.28 20.71
N TRP A 232 17.46 -8.40 19.89
CA TRP A 232 17.52 -8.01 18.49
C TRP A 232 17.79 -6.50 18.30
N VAL A 233 17.43 -5.66 19.26
CA VAL A 233 17.79 -4.22 19.24
C VAL A 233 19.30 -4.02 19.21
N ASN A 234 20.07 -4.95 19.78
CA ASN A 234 21.54 -4.95 19.76
C ASN A 234 22.11 -5.82 18.63
N GLY A 235 21.29 -6.34 17.75
CA GLY A 235 21.70 -7.16 16.61
C GLY A 235 21.93 -8.63 16.96
N GLU A 236 21.14 -9.20 17.88
CA GLU A 236 21.16 -10.62 18.24
C GLU A 236 19.72 -11.16 18.36
N SER A 237 19.31 -12.07 17.52
CA SER A 237 18.02 -12.77 17.64
C SER A 237 18.13 -13.93 18.63
N SER A 238 17.24 -13.97 19.62
CA SER A 238 17.28 -14.99 20.71
C SER A 238 15.95 -15.70 20.84
N PHE A 239 16.03 -17.00 21.10
CA PHE A 239 14.90 -17.93 21.15
C PHE A 239 14.97 -18.80 22.41
N VAL A 240 13.83 -19.10 22.98
CA VAL A 240 13.69 -20.00 24.11
C VAL A 240 12.57 -21.00 23.79
N SER A 241 12.93 -22.26 23.62
CA SER A 241 11.98 -23.35 23.31
C SER A 241 11.03 -23.01 22.16
N VAL A 242 11.57 -22.67 21.00
CA VAL A 242 10.82 -22.28 19.80
C VAL A 242 11.08 -23.33 18.71
N PRO A 243 10.05 -23.80 17.96
CA PRO A 243 10.27 -24.67 16.82
C PRO A 243 11.19 -24.03 15.77
N LEU A 244 12.04 -24.85 15.15
CA LEU A 244 13.13 -24.41 14.27
C LEU A 244 12.62 -23.62 13.05
N ASN A 245 11.42 -23.93 12.54
CA ASN A 245 10.81 -23.16 11.45
C ASN A 245 10.74 -21.66 11.74
N TYR A 246 10.43 -21.24 12.98
CA TYR A 246 10.41 -19.82 13.35
C TYR A 246 11.79 -19.19 13.44
N VAL A 247 12.80 -19.99 13.75
CA VAL A 247 14.21 -19.56 13.77
C VAL A 247 14.71 -19.36 12.34
N ILE A 248 14.37 -20.27 11.43
CA ILE A 248 14.66 -20.19 10.00
C ILE A 248 14.01 -18.93 9.41
N LEU A 249 12.72 -18.73 9.63
CA LEU A 249 12.02 -17.52 9.17
C LEU A 249 12.66 -16.21 9.69
N GLU A 250 13.19 -16.22 10.90
CA GLU A 250 13.89 -15.05 11.43
C GLU A 250 15.27 -14.87 10.79
N LEU A 251 16.03 -15.95 10.49
CA LEU A 251 17.27 -15.88 9.72
C LEU A 251 17.03 -15.29 8.32
N GLU A 252 16.00 -15.78 7.63
CA GLU A 252 15.62 -15.28 6.30
C GLU A 252 15.29 -13.78 6.33
N LYS A 253 14.55 -13.33 7.35
CA LYS A 253 14.21 -11.92 7.53
C LYS A 253 15.44 -11.05 7.83
N GLN A 254 16.33 -11.52 8.69
CA GLN A 254 17.48 -10.75 9.15
C GLN A 254 18.60 -10.67 8.10
N TYR A 255 18.65 -11.61 7.14
CA TYR A 255 19.71 -11.68 6.15
C TYR A 255 19.25 -11.56 4.70
N ASN A 256 17.94 -11.48 4.45
CA ASN A 256 17.36 -11.50 3.11
C ASN A 256 17.83 -12.69 2.27
N ILE A 257 17.75 -13.87 2.84
CA ILE A 257 18.11 -15.16 2.23
C ILE A 257 16.89 -16.09 2.22
N GLU A 258 16.95 -17.14 1.44
CA GLU A 258 16.00 -18.25 1.44
C GLU A 258 16.76 -19.52 1.86
N ILE A 259 16.19 -20.28 2.79
CA ILE A 259 16.81 -21.51 3.33
C ILE A 259 15.99 -22.70 2.87
N ASP A 260 16.59 -23.60 2.10
CA ASP A 260 15.96 -24.88 1.74
C ASP A 260 15.97 -25.83 2.96
N ALA A 261 14.85 -25.83 3.67
CA ALA A 261 14.63 -26.68 4.83
C ALA A 261 13.98 -28.04 4.50
N SER A 262 13.85 -28.43 3.22
CA SER A 262 13.11 -29.63 2.78
C SER A 262 13.64 -30.95 3.36
N LYS A 263 14.88 -30.97 3.88
CA LYS A 263 15.53 -32.10 4.51
C LYS A 263 15.70 -31.98 6.02
N ILE A 264 15.11 -30.92 6.60
CA ILE A 264 15.24 -30.59 8.02
C ILE A 264 13.91 -30.83 8.70
N ASP A 265 13.92 -31.47 9.87
CA ASP A 265 12.73 -31.49 10.73
C ASP A 265 12.57 -30.12 11.42
N GLU A 266 11.73 -29.27 10.83
CA GLU A 266 11.48 -27.92 11.31
C GLU A 266 10.70 -27.86 12.64
N SER A 267 10.16 -28.98 13.12
CA SER A 267 9.44 -29.06 14.40
C SER A 267 10.40 -29.16 15.60
N ILE A 268 11.67 -29.45 15.37
CA ILE A 268 12.69 -29.54 16.44
C ILE A 268 12.74 -28.23 17.23
N ILE A 269 12.78 -28.36 18.55
CA ILE A 269 12.78 -27.21 19.45
C ILE A 269 14.19 -26.63 19.60
N PHE A 270 14.31 -25.36 19.32
CA PHE A 270 15.54 -24.59 19.44
C PHE A 270 15.52 -23.66 20.65
N THR A 271 16.61 -23.65 21.40
CA THR A 271 16.92 -22.63 22.42
C THR A 271 18.34 -22.12 22.18
N GLY A 272 18.48 -20.85 21.90
CA GLY A 272 19.77 -20.24 21.59
C GLY A 272 19.63 -18.85 21.01
N SER A 273 20.69 -18.35 20.43
CA SER A 273 20.68 -17.06 19.73
C SER A 273 21.62 -17.08 18.52
N PHE A 274 21.39 -16.15 17.62
CA PHE A 274 22.30 -15.89 16.52
C PHE A 274 22.53 -14.38 16.30
N SER A 275 23.70 -14.02 15.79
CA SER A 275 24.04 -12.66 15.41
C SER A 275 23.24 -12.22 14.19
N ASN A 276 22.77 -10.97 14.15
CA ASN A 276 22.14 -10.38 12.97
C ASN A 276 23.16 -9.64 12.07
N LYS A 277 24.46 -9.77 12.37
CA LYS A 277 25.55 -9.05 11.68
C LYS A 277 26.52 -9.97 10.91
N ASP A 278 26.51 -11.26 11.19
CA ASP A 278 27.40 -12.25 10.59
C ASP A 278 26.59 -13.51 10.23
N LEU A 279 26.27 -13.65 8.95
CA LEU A 279 25.47 -14.75 8.42
C LEU A 279 26.16 -16.12 8.69
N LYS A 280 27.47 -16.21 8.48
CA LYS A 280 28.20 -17.48 8.65
C LYS A 280 28.15 -17.92 10.10
N LEU A 281 28.36 -17.00 11.02
CA LEU A 281 28.25 -17.27 12.45
C LEU A 281 26.80 -17.62 12.84
N ALA A 282 25.81 -16.90 12.29
CA ALA A 282 24.40 -17.16 12.56
C ALA A 282 23.98 -18.57 12.14
N LEU A 283 24.30 -18.97 10.90
CA LEU A 283 24.02 -20.33 10.41
C LEU A 283 24.74 -21.40 11.26
N ALA A 284 25.99 -21.18 11.60
CA ALA A 284 26.74 -22.11 12.47
C ALA A 284 26.10 -22.20 13.87
N SER A 285 25.66 -21.09 14.44
CA SER A 285 25.02 -21.05 15.77
C SER A 285 23.68 -21.80 15.81
N VAL A 286 22.97 -21.86 14.72
CA VAL A 286 21.68 -22.56 14.63
C VAL A 286 21.91 -24.02 14.21
N PHE A 287 22.42 -24.25 13.01
CA PHE A 287 22.43 -25.59 12.41
C PHE A 287 23.55 -26.48 12.94
N LYS A 288 24.80 -25.98 13.07
CA LYS A 288 25.92 -26.79 13.56
C LYS A 288 25.73 -27.22 15.02
N THR A 289 25.10 -26.41 15.86
CA THR A 289 24.83 -26.79 17.27
C THR A 289 23.74 -27.86 17.37
N MET A 290 22.93 -28.02 16.36
CA MET A 290 21.89 -29.06 16.27
C MET A 290 22.31 -30.29 15.46
N ASN A 291 23.55 -30.34 14.97
CA ASN A 291 24.08 -31.38 14.08
C ASN A 291 23.30 -31.53 12.75
N ILE A 292 22.81 -30.40 12.22
CA ILE A 292 22.12 -30.29 10.95
C ILE A 292 23.05 -29.67 9.91
#